data_507b179d6183bcc9fe850c646020b0ab
#
_entry.id   507b179d6183bcc9fe850c646020b0ab
#
_cell.length_a   1.000
_cell.length_b   1.000
_cell.length_c   1.000
_cell.angle_alpha   90.00
_cell.angle_beta   90.00
_cell.angle_gamma   90.00
#
_symmetry.space_group_name_H-M   'P 1'
#
loop_
_entity.id
_entity.type
_entity.pdbx_description
1 polymer ?
#
loop_
_entity_poly.entity_id
_entity_poly.type
_entity_poly.pdbx_seq_one_letter_code
_entity_poly.pdbx_strand_id
1 'polypeptide(L)'
;IKGPTKISSGNIFFQFSTIGEDTPDKKYDGEATTLEIGKNNIFREGVTVHRGTVQDKSKTVIGSQNLFMAYVHIAHDCIVGDNNVFANATCLAGHVKVGNHVVLGGVTLVHQFCSLGDHSFTGINTIITMDVPAFVKVAANPARPIGLNTVGMQRNNFDNDHVNLIKKAYRIIYRKGYSLDEAIKRLHLLNQDKNPALTAFISSIERSERGLLR
;
A
#
# COMPACT_ATOMS: atom_id res chain seq x y z
N ILE A 1 5.35 4.07 23.27
CA ILE A 1 4.48 2.94 22.88
C ILE A 1 3.31 2.90 23.85
N LYS A 2 2.09 2.76 23.35
CA LYS A 2 0.85 2.63 24.12
C LYS A 2 0.12 1.34 23.69
N GLY A 3 -0.62 0.73 24.58
CA GLY A 3 -1.36 -0.50 24.33
C GLY A 3 -2.88 -0.30 24.27
N PRO A 4 -3.59 -1.33 23.83
CA PRO A 4 -3.12 -2.68 23.46
C PRO A 4 -2.36 -2.74 22.13
N THR A 5 -1.06 -3.08 22.21
CA THR A 5 -0.20 -3.19 21.03
C THR A 5 0.63 -4.47 21.12
N LYS A 6 0.58 -5.31 20.07
CA LYS A 6 1.39 -6.51 19.94
C LYS A 6 2.54 -6.27 18.97
N ILE A 7 3.76 -6.40 19.43
CA ILE A 7 4.98 -6.15 18.64
C ILE A 7 5.82 -7.41 18.58
N SER A 8 6.14 -7.88 17.40
CA SER A 8 7.07 -8.99 17.19
C SER A 8 8.53 -8.54 17.34
N SER A 9 9.48 -9.46 17.18
CA SER A 9 10.92 -9.21 17.42
C SER A 9 11.57 -8.35 16.31
N GLY A 10 12.73 -7.75 16.65
CA GLY A 10 13.62 -7.09 15.71
C GLY A 10 13.17 -5.70 15.24
N ASN A 11 12.12 -5.12 15.80
CA ASN A 11 11.66 -3.79 15.46
C ASN A 11 12.53 -2.70 16.12
N ILE A 12 12.80 -1.63 15.37
CA ILE A 12 13.57 -0.48 15.83
C ILE A 12 12.67 0.77 15.80
N PHE A 13 12.60 1.46 16.94
CA PHE A 13 11.81 2.69 17.08
C PHE A 13 12.75 3.84 17.44
N PHE A 14 12.72 4.88 16.63
CA PHE A 14 13.48 6.10 16.87
C PHE A 14 12.71 7.08 17.76
N GLN A 15 13.39 8.11 18.21
CA GLN A 15 12.84 9.11 19.14
C GLN A 15 11.61 9.83 18.56
N PHE A 16 10.74 10.28 19.45
CA PHE A 16 9.49 11.00 19.16
C PHE A 16 8.44 10.17 18.41
N SER A 17 8.67 8.87 18.21
CA SER A 17 7.66 8.01 17.61
C SER A 17 6.52 7.74 18.59
N THR A 18 5.27 7.79 18.08
CA THR A 18 4.05 7.46 18.83
C THR A 18 3.44 6.21 18.23
N ILE A 19 3.49 5.11 18.97
CA ILE A 19 3.09 3.77 18.49
C ILE A 19 1.95 3.25 19.36
N GLY A 20 0.80 2.94 18.73
CA GLY A 20 -0.35 2.35 19.40
C GLY A 20 -1.21 3.34 20.17
N GLU A 21 -1.16 4.63 19.83
CA GLU A 21 -2.02 5.64 20.44
C GLU A 21 -3.49 5.46 20.02
N ASP A 22 -4.40 6.03 20.78
CA ASP A 22 -5.81 6.10 20.45
C ASP A 22 -6.03 6.81 19.11
N THR A 23 -7.02 6.35 18.35
CA THR A 23 -7.32 7.01 17.08
C THR A 23 -7.87 8.42 17.32
N PRO A 24 -7.52 9.41 16.47
CA PRO A 24 -8.12 10.73 16.52
C PRO A 24 -9.52 10.79 15.87
N ASP A 25 -10.13 9.66 15.52
CA ASP A 25 -11.49 9.62 14.99
C ASP A 25 -12.48 10.11 16.06
N LYS A 26 -13.34 11.06 15.69
CA LYS A 26 -14.35 11.63 16.60
C LYS A 26 -15.38 10.61 17.10
N LYS A 27 -15.51 9.46 16.45
CA LYS A 27 -16.40 8.38 16.85
C LYS A 27 -15.80 7.46 17.90
N TYR A 28 -14.50 7.54 18.14
CA TYR A 28 -13.81 6.72 19.12
C TYR A 28 -14.17 7.15 20.54
N ASP A 29 -14.69 6.24 21.35
CA ASP A 29 -15.15 6.45 22.73
C ASP A 29 -14.39 5.55 23.74
N GLY A 30 -13.13 5.26 23.45
CA GLY A 30 -12.27 4.45 24.33
C GLY A 30 -12.42 2.93 24.17
N GLU A 31 -12.98 2.46 23.08
CA GLU A 31 -13.21 1.03 22.82
C GLU A 31 -11.90 0.25 22.74
N ALA A 32 -12.00 -1.04 23.08
CA ALA A 32 -10.85 -1.96 23.06
C ALA A 32 -10.46 -2.30 21.61
N THR A 33 -9.49 -1.55 21.09
CA THR A 33 -8.92 -1.75 19.75
C THR A 33 -7.42 -2.02 19.85
N THR A 34 -6.82 -2.58 18.81
CA THR A 34 -5.43 -3.08 18.86
C THR A 34 -4.56 -2.55 17.71
N LEU A 35 -3.25 -2.64 17.92
CA LEU A 35 -2.22 -2.54 16.88
C LEU A 35 -1.39 -3.82 16.89
N GLU A 36 -1.20 -4.44 15.72
CA GLU A 36 -0.33 -5.59 15.54
C GLU A 36 0.84 -5.22 14.62
N ILE A 37 2.09 -5.48 15.05
CA ILE A 37 3.31 -5.19 14.29
C ILE A 37 4.13 -6.47 14.13
N GLY A 38 4.45 -6.81 12.89
CA GLY A 38 5.33 -7.92 12.50
C GLY A 38 6.78 -7.71 12.94
N LYS A 39 7.72 -8.35 12.25
CA LYS A 39 9.14 -8.39 12.61
C LYS A 39 9.98 -7.41 11.81
N ASN A 40 11.10 -6.98 12.41
CA ASN A 40 12.19 -6.28 11.71
C ASN A 40 11.76 -4.99 10.98
N ASN A 41 10.80 -4.25 11.51
CA ASN A 41 10.43 -2.95 10.99
C ASN A 41 11.30 -1.84 11.59
N ILE A 42 11.50 -0.77 10.84
CA ILE A 42 12.21 0.43 11.30
C ILE A 42 11.23 1.61 11.25
N PHE A 43 10.97 2.19 12.42
CA PHE A 43 10.15 3.38 12.60
C PHE A 43 11.08 4.55 12.93
N ARG A 44 11.28 5.45 11.98
CA ARG A 44 12.15 6.61 12.13
C ARG A 44 11.48 7.69 12.99
N GLU A 45 12.16 8.82 13.11
CA GLU A 45 11.81 9.91 14.02
C GLU A 45 10.40 10.45 13.76
N GLY A 46 9.62 10.63 14.82
CA GLY A 46 8.28 11.23 14.75
C GLY A 46 7.23 10.41 14.00
N VAL A 47 7.48 9.12 13.73
CA VAL A 47 6.45 8.24 13.13
C VAL A 47 5.28 8.08 14.09
N THR A 48 4.06 8.14 13.55
CA THR A 48 2.83 7.93 14.31
C THR A 48 2.03 6.76 13.74
N VAL A 49 1.61 5.84 14.61
CA VAL A 49 0.77 4.67 14.24
C VAL A 49 -0.35 4.53 15.25
N HIS A 50 -1.58 4.61 14.80
CA HIS A 50 -2.77 4.51 15.65
C HIS A 50 -3.37 3.11 15.62
N ARG A 51 -4.09 2.75 16.70
CA ARG A 51 -4.88 1.51 16.79
C ARG A 51 -6.10 1.58 15.85
N GLY A 52 -6.80 0.47 15.70
CA GLY A 52 -8.03 0.40 14.91
C GLY A 52 -9.24 1.05 15.57
N THR A 53 -10.38 0.93 14.91
CA THR A 53 -11.71 1.36 15.41
C THR A 53 -12.70 0.20 15.35
N VAL A 54 -13.74 0.23 16.18
CA VAL A 54 -14.80 -0.82 16.19
C VAL A 54 -15.69 -0.79 14.95
N GLN A 55 -15.60 0.27 14.17
CA GLN A 55 -16.36 0.41 12.92
C GLN A 55 -15.84 -0.49 11.79
N ASP A 56 -14.64 -1.09 11.92
CA ASP A 56 -14.08 -2.04 10.96
C ASP A 56 -13.56 -3.28 11.71
N LYS A 57 -12.27 -3.53 11.69
CA LYS A 57 -11.66 -4.75 12.23
C LYS A 57 -11.17 -4.62 13.67
N SER A 58 -11.41 -3.50 14.28
CA SER A 58 -10.90 -3.15 15.62
C SER A 58 -9.37 -3.20 15.73
N LYS A 59 -8.65 -3.19 14.60
CA LYS A 59 -7.19 -3.28 14.60
C LYS A 59 -6.51 -2.63 13.40
N THR A 60 -5.35 -2.04 13.65
CA THR A 60 -4.35 -1.71 12.63
C THR A 60 -3.31 -2.81 12.56
N VAL A 61 -2.87 -3.19 11.36
CA VAL A 61 -1.91 -4.28 11.14
C VAL A 61 -0.75 -3.79 10.30
N ILE A 62 0.46 -4.01 10.78
CA ILE A 62 1.71 -3.76 10.05
C ILE A 62 2.47 -5.09 9.94
N GLY A 63 2.81 -5.48 8.73
CA GLY A 63 3.62 -6.64 8.44
C GLY A 63 5.08 -6.50 8.90
N SER A 64 5.99 -7.09 8.15
CA SER A 64 7.40 -7.23 8.54
C SER A 64 8.34 -6.53 7.54
N GLN A 65 9.55 -6.21 7.98
CA GLN A 65 10.63 -5.69 7.12
C GLN A 65 10.30 -4.36 6.43
N ASN A 66 9.46 -3.54 7.05
CA ASN A 66 9.10 -2.23 6.53
C ASN A 66 10.04 -1.13 7.05
N LEU A 67 10.28 -0.13 6.22
CA LEU A 67 10.96 1.11 6.59
C LEU A 67 9.97 2.28 6.54
N PHE A 68 9.68 2.86 7.69
CA PHE A 68 8.90 4.08 7.80
C PHE A 68 9.86 5.24 8.13
N MET A 69 10.10 6.12 7.17
CA MET A 69 11.01 7.25 7.36
C MET A 69 10.35 8.33 8.25
N ALA A 70 11.10 9.39 8.53
CA ALA A 70 10.69 10.40 9.49
C ALA A 70 9.31 11.01 9.17
N TYR A 71 8.50 11.21 10.21
CA TYR A 71 7.16 11.81 10.17
C TYR A 71 6.13 11.06 9.32
N VAL A 72 6.33 9.77 9.07
CA VAL A 72 5.29 8.92 8.47
C VAL A 72 4.11 8.79 9.44
N HIS A 73 2.90 8.91 8.91
CA HIS A 73 1.67 8.68 9.66
C HIS A 73 0.89 7.49 9.12
N ILE A 74 0.50 6.57 10.00
CA ILE A 74 -0.38 5.43 9.70
C ILE A 74 -1.61 5.55 10.61
N ALA A 75 -2.75 5.88 10.01
CA ALA A 75 -4.01 6.01 10.72
C ALA A 75 -4.60 4.64 11.10
N HIS A 76 -5.74 4.69 11.78
CA HIS A 76 -6.50 3.55 12.26
C HIS A 76 -6.94 2.60 11.14
N ASP A 77 -7.09 1.32 11.46
CA ASP A 77 -7.61 0.26 10.57
C ASP A 77 -6.81 0.04 9.27
N CYS A 78 -5.62 0.64 9.15
CA CYS A 78 -4.73 0.38 8.04
C CYS A 78 -4.19 -1.06 8.08
N ILE A 79 -4.02 -1.66 6.91
CA ILE A 79 -3.33 -2.94 6.71
C ILE A 79 -2.12 -2.68 5.82
N VAL A 80 -0.93 -2.86 6.36
CA VAL A 80 0.34 -2.70 5.64
C VAL A 80 1.03 -4.06 5.57
N GLY A 81 1.36 -4.51 4.37
CA GLY A 81 2.09 -5.76 4.13
C GLY A 81 3.57 -5.68 4.48
N ASP A 82 4.36 -6.46 3.79
CA ASP A 82 5.78 -6.65 4.08
C ASP A 82 6.70 -5.90 3.10
N ASN A 83 7.94 -5.65 3.52
CA ASN A 83 9.02 -5.10 2.67
C ASN A 83 8.70 -3.74 2.03
N ASN A 84 7.91 -2.91 2.68
CA ASN A 84 7.53 -1.61 2.16
C ASN A 84 8.51 -0.51 2.59
N VAL A 85 8.61 0.54 1.79
CA VAL A 85 9.37 1.75 2.10
C VAL A 85 8.45 2.96 1.98
N PHE A 86 8.20 3.64 3.10
CA PHE A 86 7.45 4.90 3.13
C PHE A 86 8.44 6.03 3.40
N ALA A 87 8.63 6.88 2.41
CA ALA A 87 9.53 8.03 2.54
C ALA A 87 8.92 9.11 3.45
N ASN A 88 9.75 10.10 3.79
CA ASN A 88 9.43 11.14 4.77
C ASN A 88 8.04 11.77 4.56
N ALA A 89 7.33 11.98 5.65
CA ALA A 89 6.02 12.63 5.70
C ALA A 89 4.93 11.98 4.82
N THR A 90 5.05 10.70 4.51
CA THR A 90 3.96 9.91 3.91
C THR A 90 2.83 9.75 4.94
N CYS A 91 1.59 9.94 4.49
CA CYS A 91 0.42 9.83 5.35
C CYS A 91 -0.60 8.85 4.75
N LEU A 92 -0.96 7.82 5.50
CA LEU A 92 -2.10 6.95 5.22
C LEU A 92 -3.28 7.38 6.08
N ALA A 93 -4.39 7.74 5.46
CA ALA A 93 -5.66 7.92 6.15
C ALA A 93 -6.24 6.56 6.60
N GLY A 94 -7.34 6.57 7.36
CA GLY A 94 -7.93 5.32 7.90
C GLY A 94 -8.31 4.30 6.82
N HIS A 95 -8.26 3.02 7.18
CA HIS A 95 -8.69 1.88 6.35
C HIS A 95 -7.89 1.66 5.06
N VAL A 96 -6.72 2.29 4.90
CA VAL A 96 -5.86 2.09 3.73
C VAL A 96 -5.24 0.70 3.77
N LYS A 97 -5.24 0.01 2.62
CA LYS A 97 -4.60 -1.29 2.43
C LYS A 97 -3.36 -1.12 1.54
N VAL A 98 -2.21 -1.52 2.04
CA VAL A 98 -0.95 -1.50 1.28
C VAL A 98 -0.41 -2.92 1.17
N GLY A 99 -0.13 -3.35 -0.05
CA GLY A 99 0.46 -4.66 -0.33
C GLY A 99 1.92 -4.78 0.11
N ASN A 100 2.64 -5.64 -0.57
CA ASN A 100 4.04 -5.90 -0.29
C ASN A 100 4.97 -5.17 -1.27
N HIS A 101 6.19 -4.87 -0.86
CA HIS A 101 7.22 -4.23 -1.70
C HIS A 101 6.76 -2.89 -2.32
N VAL A 102 5.86 -2.19 -1.67
CA VAL A 102 5.37 -0.87 -2.09
C VAL A 102 6.37 0.21 -1.68
N VAL A 103 6.62 1.14 -2.58
CA VAL A 103 7.47 2.30 -2.27
C VAL A 103 6.65 3.58 -2.41
N LEU A 104 6.47 4.29 -1.31
CA LEU A 104 5.80 5.58 -1.29
C LEU A 104 6.83 6.71 -1.24
N GLY A 105 6.85 7.54 -2.27
CA GLY A 105 7.69 8.74 -2.32
C GLY A 105 7.32 9.75 -1.23
N GLY A 106 8.26 10.61 -0.87
CA GLY A 106 8.04 11.60 0.20
C GLY A 106 6.79 12.45 -0.01
N VAL A 107 6.12 12.81 1.09
CA VAL A 107 4.87 13.60 1.08
C VAL A 107 3.76 12.95 0.24
N THR A 108 3.75 11.61 0.15
CA THR A 108 2.61 10.89 -0.45
C THR A 108 1.43 10.90 0.54
N LEU A 109 0.27 11.32 0.09
CA LEU A 109 -0.97 11.30 0.87
C LEU A 109 -1.94 10.29 0.26
N VAL A 110 -2.45 9.38 1.08
CA VAL A 110 -3.38 8.32 0.64
C VAL A 110 -4.72 8.52 1.31
N HIS A 111 -5.77 8.73 0.51
CA HIS A 111 -7.14 8.91 0.99
C HIS A 111 -7.66 7.60 1.62
N GLN A 112 -8.58 7.74 2.58
CA GLN A 112 -9.18 6.60 3.28
C GLN A 112 -9.80 5.57 2.31
N PHE A 113 -9.70 4.31 2.71
CA PHE A 113 -10.20 3.14 1.97
C PHE A 113 -9.48 2.82 0.65
N CYS A 114 -8.45 3.57 0.26
CA CYS A 114 -7.67 3.23 -0.92
C CYS A 114 -6.82 1.97 -0.70
N SER A 115 -6.61 1.23 -1.79
CA SER A 115 -5.75 0.05 -1.83
C SER A 115 -4.57 0.28 -2.78
N LEU A 116 -3.36 -0.04 -2.33
CA LEU A 116 -2.14 0.01 -3.13
C LEU A 116 -1.62 -1.42 -3.31
N GLY A 117 -1.62 -1.91 -4.54
CA GLY A 117 -1.19 -3.27 -4.86
C GLY A 117 0.32 -3.48 -4.72
N ASP A 118 0.72 -4.75 -4.65
CA ASP A 118 2.11 -5.16 -4.50
C ASP A 118 3.04 -4.49 -5.54
N HIS A 119 4.25 -4.14 -5.13
CA HIS A 119 5.25 -3.51 -5.97
C HIS A 119 4.83 -2.18 -6.62
N SER A 120 3.74 -1.56 -6.20
CA SER A 120 3.38 -0.22 -6.67
C SER A 120 4.38 0.84 -6.18
N PHE A 121 4.43 1.96 -6.88
CA PHE A 121 5.37 3.04 -6.57
C PHE A 121 4.69 4.39 -6.71
N THR A 122 4.92 5.29 -5.76
CA THR A 122 4.48 6.69 -5.89
C THR A 122 5.67 7.63 -6.03
N GLY A 123 5.54 8.64 -6.90
CA GLY A 123 6.47 9.77 -6.91
C GLY A 123 6.34 10.64 -5.66
N ILE A 124 7.26 11.59 -5.50
CA ILE A 124 7.16 12.60 -4.43
C ILE A 124 5.90 13.46 -4.59
N ASN A 125 5.29 13.89 -3.47
CA ASN A 125 4.12 14.76 -3.45
C ASN A 125 2.93 14.24 -4.28
N THR A 126 2.64 12.94 -4.14
CA THR A 126 1.54 12.26 -4.84
C THR A 126 0.31 12.19 -3.94
N ILE A 127 -0.85 12.63 -4.43
CA ILE A 127 -2.13 12.52 -3.69
C ILE A 127 -2.99 11.44 -4.34
N ILE A 128 -3.20 10.34 -3.60
CA ILE A 128 -3.93 9.15 -4.04
C ILE A 128 -5.35 9.20 -3.49
N THR A 129 -6.34 9.17 -4.37
CA THR A 129 -7.78 9.18 -4.03
C THR A 129 -8.52 7.96 -4.56
N MET A 130 -7.85 7.11 -5.32
CA MET A 130 -8.36 5.89 -5.94
C MET A 130 -7.34 4.76 -5.80
N ASP A 131 -7.75 3.52 -6.04
CA ASP A 131 -6.89 2.34 -5.90
C ASP A 131 -5.77 2.28 -6.95
N VAL A 132 -4.58 1.92 -6.52
CA VAL A 132 -3.40 1.78 -7.36
C VAL A 132 -3.12 0.28 -7.59
N PRO A 133 -3.18 -0.22 -8.83
CA PRO A 133 -2.89 -1.63 -9.09
C PRO A 133 -1.44 -2.01 -8.79
N ALA A 134 -1.22 -3.30 -8.58
CA ALA A 134 0.11 -3.86 -8.41
C ALA A 134 1.06 -3.47 -9.56
N PHE A 135 2.32 -3.26 -9.26
CA PHE A 135 3.39 -2.88 -10.21
C PHE A 135 3.24 -1.51 -10.87
N VAL A 136 2.14 -0.80 -10.66
CA VAL A 136 1.91 0.51 -11.30
C VAL A 136 2.68 1.61 -10.58
N LYS A 137 3.29 2.48 -11.38
CA LYS A 137 3.92 3.71 -10.92
C LYS A 137 2.98 4.89 -11.15
N VAL A 138 2.74 5.65 -10.09
CA VAL A 138 1.88 6.83 -10.10
C VAL A 138 2.63 8.07 -9.61
N ALA A 139 2.24 9.24 -10.08
CA ALA A 139 2.76 10.52 -9.61
C ALA A 139 1.76 11.64 -9.84
N ALA A 140 2.05 12.81 -9.32
CA ALA A 140 1.29 14.05 -9.43
C ALA A 140 0.17 14.21 -8.40
N ASN A 141 -0.47 15.38 -8.44
CA ASN A 141 -1.62 15.77 -7.63
C ASN A 141 -2.70 16.38 -8.54
N PRO A 142 -3.85 15.71 -8.72
CA PRO A 142 -4.16 14.33 -8.30
C PRO A 142 -3.27 13.28 -8.99
N ALA A 143 -3.13 12.12 -8.34
CA ALA A 143 -2.30 11.02 -8.84
C ALA A 143 -2.73 10.56 -10.24
N ARG A 144 -1.75 10.21 -11.07
CA ARG A 144 -1.96 9.64 -12.40
C ARG A 144 -0.99 8.49 -12.65
N PRO A 145 -1.38 7.43 -13.38
CA PRO A 145 -0.47 6.36 -13.76
C PRO A 145 0.54 6.89 -14.77
N ILE A 146 1.83 6.74 -14.43
CA ILE A 146 2.95 7.19 -15.28
C ILE A 146 3.77 6.03 -15.85
N GLY A 147 3.38 4.80 -15.60
CA GLY A 147 4.01 3.60 -16.12
C GLY A 147 4.07 2.46 -15.11
N LEU A 148 5.03 1.57 -15.31
CA LEU A 148 5.31 0.44 -14.43
C LEU A 148 6.55 0.67 -13.59
N ASN A 149 6.57 0.10 -12.40
CA ASN A 149 7.72 0.06 -11.50
C ASN A 149 8.72 -1.02 -11.93
N THR A 150 9.24 -0.92 -13.16
CA THR A 150 10.17 -1.92 -13.71
C THR A 150 11.46 -2.02 -12.90
N VAL A 151 11.94 -0.90 -12.36
CA VAL A 151 13.13 -0.88 -11.49
C VAL A 151 12.87 -1.65 -10.20
N GLY A 152 11.70 -1.45 -9.57
CA GLY A 152 11.29 -2.20 -8.38
C GLY A 152 11.15 -3.69 -8.68
N MET A 153 10.57 -4.05 -9.81
CA MET A 153 10.47 -5.45 -10.25
C MET A 153 11.86 -6.10 -10.39
N GLN A 154 12.79 -5.44 -11.09
CA GLN A 154 14.16 -5.94 -11.26
C GLN A 154 14.90 -6.09 -9.92
N ARG A 155 14.77 -5.14 -8.99
CA ARG A 155 15.35 -5.22 -7.65
C ARG A 155 14.79 -6.37 -6.81
N ASN A 156 13.58 -6.83 -7.13
CA ASN A 156 12.92 -7.97 -6.51
C ASN A 156 13.03 -9.26 -7.36
N ASN A 157 14.07 -9.34 -8.21
CA ASN A 157 14.43 -10.53 -9.00
C ASN A 157 13.38 -11.01 -10.01
N PHE A 158 12.49 -10.12 -10.47
CA PHE A 158 11.64 -10.44 -11.62
C PHE A 158 12.50 -10.50 -12.89
N ASP A 159 12.43 -11.61 -13.60
CA ASP A 159 13.10 -11.77 -14.88
C ASP A 159 12.43 -10.94 -16.00
N ASN A 160 13.05 -10.91 -17.15
CA ASN A 160 12.55 -10.13 -18.29
C ASN A 160 11.22 -10.64 -18.82
N ASP A 161 10.92 -11.92 -18.70
CA ASP A 161 9.66 -12.51 -19.17
C ASP A 161 8.49 -12.06 -18.29
N HIS A 162 8.66 -12.09 -16.96
CA HIS A 162 7.70 -11.54 -16.03
C HIS A 162 7.47 -10.03 -16.28
N VAL A 163 8.54 -9.26 -16.42
CA VAL A 163 8.43 -7.81 -16.71
C VAL A 163 7.70 -7.56 -18.01
N ASN A 164 7.99 -8.34 -19.08
CA ASN A 164 7.33 -8.19 -20.37
C ASN A 164 5.86 -8.60 -20.32
N LEU A 165 5.52 -9.62 -19.55
CA LEU A 165 4.14 -10.04 -19.33
C LEU A 165 3.33 -8.93 -18.64
N ILE A 166 3.86 -8.33 -17.57
CA ILE A 166 3.21 -7.22 -16.89
C ILE A 166 3.12 -5.97 -17.80
N LYS A 167 4.12 -5.72 -18.65
CA LYS A 167 4.02 -4.65 -19.68
C LYS A 167 2.87 -4.87 -20.66
N LYS A 168 2.62 -6.12 -21.07
CA LYS A 168 1.45 -6.46 -21.92
C LYS A 168 0.15 -6.18 -21.17
N ALA A 169 0.05 -6.63 -19.92
CA ALA A 169 -1.10 -6.41 -19.05
C ALA A 169 -1.38 -4.91 -18.82
N TYR A 170 -0.36 -4.13 -18.50
CA TYR A 170 -0.46 -2.67 -18.35
C TYR A 170 -1.03 -2.00 -19.61
N ARG A 171 -0.57 -2.40 -20.82
CA ARG A 171 -1.09 -1.85 -22.07
C ARG A 171 -2.57 -2.16 -22.27
N ILE A 172 -3.04 -3.33 -21.85
CA ILE A 172 -4.46 -3.72 -21.92
C ILE A 172 -5.29 -2.75 -21.07
N ILE A 173 -4.86 -2.47 -19.84
CA ILE A 173 -5.59 -1.58 -18.92
C ILE A 173 -5.51 -0.11 -19.36
N TYR A 174 -4.33 0.38 -19.71
CA TYR A 174 -4.05 1.82 -19.77
C TYR A 174 -3.90 2.38 -21.19
N ARG A 175 -3.73 1.55 -22.24
CA ARG A 175 -3.35 2.02 -23.58
C ARG A 175 -4.24 1.54 -24.72
N LYS A 176 -5.11 0.56 -24.48
CA LYS A 176 -5.92 -0.04 -25.54
C LYS A 176 -7.34 0.52 -25.65
N GLY A 177 -7.75 1.40 -24.73
CA GLY A 177 -9.07 2.02 -24.76
C GLY A 177 -10.25 1.08 -24.48
N TYR A 178 -9.98 -0.14 -23.95
CA TYR A 178 -11.04 -1.07 -23.58
C TYR A 178 -11.83 -0.55 -22.38
N SER A 179 -13.09 -0.94 -22.23
CA SER A 179 -13.79 -0.85 -20.95
C SER A 179 -13.04 -1.66 -19.88
N LEU A 180 -13.27 -1.39 -18.59
CA LEU A 180 -12.60 -2.15 -17.53
C LEU A 180 -12.95 -3.64 -17.60
N ASP A 181 -14.23 -3.96 -17.81
CA ASP A 181 -14.70 -5.34 -17.91
C ASP A 181 -14.07 -6.10 -19.09
N GLU A 182 -13.96 -5.47 -20.25
CA GLU A 182 -13.31 -6.07 -21.41
C GLU A 182 -11.82 -6.23 -21.18
N ALA A 183 -11.16 -5.26 -20.53
CA ALA A 183 -9.76 -5.36 -20.18
C ALA A 183 -9.49 -6.51 -19.20
N ILE A 184 -10.32 -6.70 -18.16
CA ILE A 184 -10.21 -7.80 -17.22
C ILE A 184 -10.37 -9.17 -17.92
N LYS A 185 -11.36 -9.32 -18.80
CA LYS A 185 -11.53 -10.55 -19.60
C LYS A 185 -10.27 -10.88 -20.40
N ARG A 186 -9.66 -9.86 -21.03
CA ARG A 186 -8.41 -10.04 -21.80
C ARG A 186 -7.21 -10.38 -20.91
N LEU A 187 -7.15 -9.84 -19.71
CA LEU A 187 -6.13 -10.20 -18.74
C LEU A 187 -6.25 -11.67 -18.29
N HIS A 188 -7.46 -12.15 -18.06
CA HIS A 188 -7.67 -13.58 -17.75
C HIS A 188 -7.24 -14.49 -18.93
N LEU A 189 -7.56 -14.11 -20.16
CA LEU A 189 -7.09 -14.85 -21.34
C LEU A 189 -5.56 -14.83 -21.48
N LEU A 190 -4.91 -13.73 -21.07
CA LEU A 190 -3.46 -13.62 -21.05
C LEU A 190 -2.83 -14.47 -19.93
N ASN A 191 -3.58 -14.79 -18.86
CA ASN A 191 -3.10 -15.47 -17.65
C ASN A 191 -3.55 -16.95 -17.57
N GLN A 192 -3.66 -17.64 -18.68
CA GLN A 192 -4.07 -19.06 -18.69
C GLN A 192 -3.10 -19.94 -17.90
N ASP A 193 -1.80 -19.64 -17.95
CA ASP A 193 -0.74 -20.36 -17.21
C ASP A 193 -0.66 -19.97 -15.71
N LYS A 194 -1.59 -19.15 -15.22
CA LYS A 194 -1.66 -18.68 -13.82
C LYS A 194 -0.34 -18.11 -13.28
N ASN A 195 0.33 -17.27 -14.09
CA ASN A 195 1.55 -16.61 -13.67
C ASN A 195 1.31 -15.79 -12.40
N PRO A 196 2.09 -15.97 -11.33
CA PRO A 196 1.83 -15.31 -10.03
C PRO A 196 1.82 -13.79 -10.09
N ALA A 197 2.74 -13.18 -10.85
CA ALA A 197 2.82 -11.72 -10.98
C ALA A 197 1.58 -11.16 -11.71
N LEU A 198 1.17 -11.81 -12.81
CA LEU A 198 -0.02 -11.39 -13.53
C LEU A 198 -1.30 -11.66 -12.72
N THR A 199 -1.34 -12.71 -11.93
CA THR A 199 -2.44 -12.97 -10.98
C THR A 199 -2.53 -11.87 -9.93
N ALA A 200 -1.40 -11.44 -9.35
CA ALA A 200 -1.36 -10.32 -8.40
C ALA A 200 -1.85 -9.01 -9.04
N PHE A 201 -1.45 -8.73 -10.30
CA PHE A 201 -1.92 -7.58 -11.05
C PHE A 201 -3.44 -7.61 -11.26
N ILE A 202 -3.98 -8.73 -11.73
CA ILE A 202 -5.43 -8.90 -11.97
C ILE A 202 -6.20 -8.76 -10.66
N SER A 203 -5.79 -9.48 -9.62
CA SER A 203 -6.46 -9.45 -8.30
C SER A 203 -6.48 -8.05 -7.69
N SER A 204 -5.43 -7.25 -7.89
CA SER A 204 -5.40 -5.86 -7.41
C SER A 204 -6.41 -4.96 -8.12
N ILE A 205 -6.77 -5.29 -9.36
CA ILE A 205 -7.78 -4.57 -10.15
C ILE A 205 -9.19 -5.00 -9.75
N GLU A 206 -9.42 -6.31 -9.64
CA GLU A 206 -10.74 -6.88 -9.32
C GLU A 206 -11.21 -6.55 -7.91
N ARG A 207 -10.26 -6.40 -6.96
CA ARG A 207 -10.55 -6.02 -5.56
C ARG A 207 -10.69 -4.51 -5.35
N SER A 208 -10.66 -3.71 -6.42
CA SER A 208 -10.78 -2.27 -6.29
C SER A 208 -12.17 -1.87 -5.80
N GLU A 209 -12.22 -1.19 -4.65
CA GLU A 209 -13.44 -0.69 -4.03
C GLU A 209 -13.59 0.84 -4.18
N ARG A 210 -12.48 1.57 -4.25
CA ARG A 210 -12.47 3.04 -4.40
C ARG A 210 -12.43 3.52 -5.86
N GLY A 211 -12.52 2.58 -6.80
CA GLY A 211 -12.29 2.84 -8.21
C GLY A 211 -10.81 2.80 -8.57
N LEU A 212 -10.53 2.29 -9.77
CA LEU A 212 -9.17 2.11 -10.25
C LEU A 212 -8.59 3.42 -10.76
N LEU A 213 -7.38 3.77 -10.32
CA LEU A 213 -6.60 4.86 -10.88
C LEU A 213 -6.17 4.50 -12.31
N ARG A 214 -6.86 5.08 -13.31
CA ARG A 214 -6.72 4.72 -14.71
C ARG A 214 -6.65 5.95 -15.63
#